data_1ed9f90cb699a47419c9c9875e3718a8
#
_entry.id   1ed9f90cb699a47419c9c9875e3718a8
#
_cell.length_a   1.000
_cell.length_b   1.000
_cell.length_c   1.000
_cell.angle_alpha   90.00
_cell.angle_beta   90.00
_cell.angle_gamma   90.00
#
_symmetry.space_group_name_H-M   'P 1'
#
loop_
_entity.id
_entity.type
_entity.pdbx_description
1 polymer ?
#
loop_
_entity_poly.entity_id
_entity_poly.type
_entity_poly.pdbx_seq_one_letter_code
_entity_poly.pdbx_strand_id
1 'polypeptide(L)'
;GGPGAVFHSLRSIENTLGICRNIEKYAPDAFLINLTNPMSRVTLAVNRATRVRNVGMCHEMPLGIRRLCRRIRVEAKDVEAKASGINHFTFFTEFRNRRTGEDLLPRLRDHFAKPFYDFSPRTQKIARVLDRSLLGALLLEFNYLPVVAHVVREYGLVPCSVDSHIGEYLPFALDTAAWMPTPLDFHQPIMRVAERFASWAATTKVPIPLQALGHSPEEVIPIVAAMWHDQAARIMAVNVPNRGYLPDVADGAIVEVGATVDGKGIH
;
A
#
# COMPACT_ATOMS: atom_id res chain seq x y z
N GLY A 1 10.65 9.39 1.38
CA GLY A 1 11.95 9.65 0.75
C GLY A 1 13.00 10.25 1.68
N GLY A 2 14.08 10.75 1.11
CA GLY A 2 15.15 11.45 1.82
C GLY A 2 16.11 10.56 2.61
N PRO A 3 17.08 11.18 3.34
CA PRO A 3 18.15 10.46 4.06
C PRO A 3 17.63 9.46 5.09
N GLY A 4 16.58 9.82 5.84
CA GLY A 4 15.97 8.94 6.84
C GLY A 4 15.46 7.63 6.26
N ALA A 5 14.87 7.67 5.05
CA ALA A 5 14.41 6.46 4.36
C ALA A 5 15.57 5.57 3.92
N VAL A 6 16.74 6.16 3.57
CA VAL A 6 17.95 5.38 3.23
C VAL A 6 18.45 4.63 4.45
N PHE A 7 18.65 5.31 5.58
CA PHE A 7 19.13 4.67 6.82
C PHE A 7 18.15 3.62 7.34
N HIS A 8 16.85 3.87 7.25
CA HIS A 8 15.83 2.87 7.60
C HIS A 8 15.91 1.64 6.69
N SER A 9 16.08 1.85 5.38
CA SER A 9 16.24 0.76 4.42
C SER A 9 17.46 -0.12 4.76
N LEU A 10 18.60 0.48 5.03
CA LEU A 10 19.83 -0.27 5.34
C LEU A 10 19.65 -1.18 6.54
N ARG A 11 19.06 -0.69 7.63
CA ARG A 11 18.79 -1.52 8.82
C ARG A 11 17.80 -2.65 8.54
N SER A 12 16.70 -2.36 7.83
CA SER A 12 15.69 -3.37 7.49
C SER A 12 16.27 -4.45 6.57
N ILE A 13 17.08 -4.06 5.59
CA ILE A 13 17.75 -4.98 4.66
C ILE A 13 18.71 -5.88 5.41
N GLU A 14 19.58 -5.34 6.25
CA GLU A 14 20.55 -6.14 7.03
C GLU A 14 19.86 -7.19 7.89
N ASN A 15 18.84 -6.78 8.65
CA ASN A 15 18.06 -7.70 9.48
C ASN A 15 17.41 -8.81 8.65
N THR A 16 16.78 -8.45 7.52
CA THR A 16 16.12 -9.43 6.66
C THR A 16 17.11 -10.38 6.00
N LEU A 17 18.25 -9.90 5.53
CA LEU A 17 19.31 -10.76 4.99
C LEU A 17 19.88 -11.70 6.05
N GLY A 18 19.94 -11.28 7.32
CA GLY A 18 20.27 -12.16 8.45
C GLY A 18 19.27 -13.31 8.60
N ILE A 19 17.97 -13.01 8.48
CA ILE A 19 16.91 -14.03 8.47
C ILE A 19 17.07 -14.96 7.26
N CYS A 20 17.31 -14.40 6.06
CA CYS A 20 17.50 -15.18 4.83
C CYS A 20 18.66 -16.17 4.93
N ARG A 21 19.80 -15.78 5.53
CA ARG A 21 20.91 -16.70 5.79
C ARG A 21 20.50 -17.89 6.65
N ASN A 22 19.64 -17.67 7.64
CA ASN A 22 19.11 -18.76 8.46
C ASN A 22 18.12 -19.63 7.68
N ILE A 23 17.26 -19.02 6.82
CA ILE A 23 16.37 -19.77 5.94
C ILE A 23 17.19 -20.66 5.01
N GLU A 24 18.20 -20.14 4.33
CA GLU A 24 19.06 -20.93 3.43
C GLU A 24 19.75 -22.11 4.14
N LYS A 25 20.10 -21.92 5.40
CA LYS A 25 20.80 -22.95 6.19
C LYS A 25 19.86 -24.02 6.77
N TYR A 26 18.70 -23.62 7.28
CA TYR A 26 17.86 -24.49 8.12
C TYR A 26 16.51 -24.85 7.47
N ALA A 27 16.05 -24.08 6.48
CA ALA A 27 14.77 -24.29 5.82
C ALA A 27 14.83 -23.84 4.33
N PRO A 28 15.73 -24.44 3.50
CA PRO A 28 16.03 -23.94 2.15
C PRO A 28 14.82 -23.91 1.20
N ASP A 29 13.80 -24.70 1.48
CA ASP A 29 12.56 -24.75 0.70
C ASP A 29 11.49 -23.77 1.17
N ALA A 30 11.74 -23.02 2.24
CA ALA A 30 10.78 -22.06 2.76
C ALA A 30 10.51 -20.92 1.75
N PHE A 31 9.29 -20.40 1.79
CA PHE A 31 8.86 -19.24 1.02
C PHE A 31 8.72 -18.04 1.95
N LEU A 32 9.43 -16.95 1.67
CA LEU A 32 9.40 -15.72 2.46
C LEU A 32 8.33 -14.75 1.95
N ILE A 33 7.35 -14.43 2.77
CA ILE A 33 6.41 -13.34 2.51
C ILE A 33 6.89 -12.10 3.27
N ASN A 34 7.39 -11.11 2.54
CA ASN A 34 7.96 -9.90 3.12
C ASN A 34 6.91 -8.78 3.25
N LEU A 35 6.60 -8.38 4.49
CA LEU A 35 5.77 -7.21 4.79
C LEU A 35 6.59 -6.06 5.40
N THR A 36 7.91 -6.28 5.56
CA THR A 36 8.79 -5.31 6.23
C THR A 36 9.08 -4.11 5.34
N ASN A 37 8.83 -2.92 5.86
CA ASN A 37 9.14 -1.67 5.14
C ASN A 37 10.61 -1.23 5.31
N PRO A 38 11.14 -0.56 4.28
CA PRO A 38 10.57 -0.24 2.97
C PRO A 38 10.50 -1.47 2.07
N MET A 39 9.29 -1.98 1.86
CA MET A 39 9.02 -3.31 1.34
C MET A 39 9.72 -3.59 0.01
N SER A 40 9.61 -2.74 -0.99
CA SER A 40 10.22 -2.94 -2.31
C SER A 40 11.75 -3.02 -2.25
N ARG A 41 12.39 -2.21 -1.38
CA ARG A 41 13.85 -2.20 -1.21
C ARG A 41 14.35 -3.47 -0.52
N VAL A 42 13.61 -3.92 0.50
CA VAL A 42 13.91 -5.18 1.21
C VAL A 42 13.72 -6.36 0.26
N THR A 43 12.60 -6.42 -0.47
CA THR A 43 12.33 -7.47 -1.46
C THR A 43 13.41 -7.50 -2.56
N LEU A 44 13.82 -6.32 -3.07
CA LEU A 44 14.91 -6.23 -4.04
C LEU A 44 16.23 -6.80 -3.49
N ALA A 45 16.58 -6.44 -2.25
CA ALA A 45 17.81 -6.92 -1.62
C ALA A 45 17.81 -8.44 -1.43
N VAL A 46 16.69 -9.01 -0.98
CA VAL A 46 16.52 -10.47 -0.85
C VAL A 46 16.73 -11.16 -2.20
N ASN A 47 16.06 -10.66 -3.26
CA ASN A 47 16.19 -11.23 -4.60
C ASN A 47 17.60 -11.13 -5.20
N ARG A 48 18.37 -10.10 -4.83
CA ARG A 48 19.75 -9.92 -5.34
C ARG A 48 20.81 -10.66 -4.55
N ALA A 49 20.62 -10.82 -3.25
CA ALA A 49 21.65 -11.28 -2.34
C ALA A 49 21.44 -12.71 -1.83
N THR A 50 20.31 -13.35 -2.12
CA THR A 50 19.95 -14.67 -1.58
C THR A 50 19.26 -15.54 -2.63
N ARG A 51 19.13 -16.85 -2.34
CA ARG A 51 18.35 -17.80 -3.13
C ARG A 51 16.95 -18.03 -2.55
N VAL A 52 16.59 -17.34 -1.47
CA VAL A 52 15.31 -17.51 -0.80
C VAL A 52 14.18 -17.10 -1.72
N ARG A 53 13.26 -18.02 -1.98
CA ARG A 53 12.02 -17.70 -2.72
C ARG A 53 11.22 -16.71 -1.90
N ASN A 54 10.81 -15.59 -2.51
CA ASN A 54 10.16 -14.53 -1.75
C ASN A 54 9.18 -13.72 -2.59
N VAL A 55 8.29 -13.04 -1.88
CA VAL A 55 7.38 -12.03 -2.42
C VAL A 55 7.23 -10.88 -1.43
N GLY A 56 7.11 -9.67 -1.93
CA GLY A 56 6.73 -8.51 -1.12
C GLY A 56 5.21 -8.31 -1.16
N MET A 57 4.63 -7.98 -0.01
CA MET A 57 3.19 -7.71 0.12
C MET A 57 2.95 -6.33 0.74
N CYS A 58 1.91 -5.65 0.24
CA CYS A 58 1.43 -4.39 0.77
C CYS A 58 -0.10 -4.36 0.78
N HIS A 59 -0.68 -3.81 1.84
CA HIS A 59 -2.13 -3.67 1.97
C HIS A 59 -2.73 -2.47 1.22
N GLU A 60 -1.89 -1.69 0.53
CA GLU A 60 -2.34 -0.45 -0.14
C GLU A 60 -3.41 -0.71 -1.21
N MET A 61 -3.26 -1.78 -1.98
CA MET A 61 -4.22 -2.15 -3.03
C MET A 61 -5.63 -2.43 -2.46
N PRO A 62 -5.84 -3.36 -1.50
CA PRO A 62 -7.16 -3.58 -0.91
C PRO A 62 -7.70 -2.36 -0.16
N LEU A 63 -6.87 -1.57 0.49
CA LEU A 63 -7.30 -0.32 1.12
C LEU A 63 -7.69 0.73 0.09
N GLY A 64 -6.96 0.85 -1.01
CA GLY A 64 -7.27 1.72 -2.14
C GLY A 64 -8.64 1.41 -2.73
N ILE A 65 -8.93 0.13 -3.01
CA ILE A 65 -10.25 -0.30 -3.48
C ILE A 65 -11.35 0.15 -2.51
N ARG A 66 -11.20 -0.13 -1.21
CA ARG A 66 -12.20 0.27 -0.19
C ARG A 66 -12.40 1.79 -0.15
N ARG A 67 -11.31 2.57 -0.23
CA ARG A 67 -11.36 4.04 -0.24
C ARG A 67 -12.10 4.58 -1.46
N LEU A 68 -11.76 4.09 -2.64
CA LEU A 68 -12.38 4.51 -3.89
C LEU A 68 -13.85 4.10 -3.98
N CYS A 69 -14.18 2.89 -3.57
CA CYS A 69 -15.56 2.41 -3.50
C CYS A 69 -16.46 3.30 -2.63
N ARG A 70 -15.97 3.72 -1.46
CA ARG A 70 -16.71 4.66 -0.59
C ARG A 70 -17.01 5.98 -1.28
N ARG A 71 -16.08 6.51 -2.10
CA ARG A 71 -16.26 7.77 -2.81
C ARG A 71 -17.35 7.73 -3.86
N ILE A 72 -17.51 6.60 -4.51
CA ILE A 72 -18.52 6.40 -5.56
C ILE A 72 -19.73 5.60 -5.06
N ARG A 73 -19.81 5.31 -3.74
CA ARG A 73 -20.91 4.59 -3.08
C ARG A 73 -21.19 3.21 -3.70
N VAL A 74 -20.13 2.43 -3.84
CA VAL A 74 -20.17 1.03 -4.30
C VAL A 74 -19.59 0.15 -3.20
N GLU A 75 -20.14 -1.04 -3.00
CA GLU A 75 -19.58 -2.02 -2.05
C GLU A 75 -18.28 -2.62 -2.61
N ALA A 76 -17.21 -2.61 -1.82
CA ALA A 76 -15.91 -3.10 -2.25
C ALA A 76 -15.93 -4.59 -2.65
N LYS A 77 -16.78 -5.41 -2.02
CA LYS A 77 -16.99 -6.82 -2.37
C LYS A 77 -17.54 -7.04 -3.77
N ASP A 78 -18.26 -6.04 -4.30
CA ASP A 78 -18.86 -6.08 -5.63
C ASP A 78 -17.92 -5.55 -6.71
N VAL A 79 -16.66 -5.22 -6.37
CA VAL A 79 -15.70 -4.69 -7.33
C VAL A 79 -14.65 -5.72 -7.68
N GLU A 80 -14.34 -5.81 -8.96
CA GLU A 80 -13.14 -6.42 -9.50
C GLU A 80 -12.20 -5.33 -9.99
N ALA A 81 -10.94 -5.41 -9.57
CA ALA A 81 -9.94 -4.43 -9.95
C ALA A 81 -8.65 -5.11 -10.40
N LYS A 82 -7.97 -4.48 -11.36
CA LYS A 82 -6.59 -4.76 -11.71
C LYS A 82 -5.80 -3.47 -11.63
N ALA A 83 -4.58 -3.56 -11.15
CA ALA A 83 -3.67 -2.43 -11.10
C ALA A 83 -2.24 -2.91 -11.37
N SER A 84 -1.41 -2.00 -11.81
CA SER A 84 0.01 -2.25 -12.02
C SER A 84 0.81 -0.97 -11.80
N GLY A 85 2.07 -1.13 -11.42
CA GLY A 85 2.97 -0.03 -11.13
C GLY A 85 4.15 -0.46 -10.27
N ILE A 86 4.65 0.48 -9.48
CA ILE A 86 5.57 0.21 -8.38
C ILE A 86 4.86 0.49 -7.06
N ASN A 87 5.25 -0.18 -5.99
CA ASN A 87 4.56 -0.06 -4.70
C ASN A 87 4.36 1.40 -4.29
N HIS A 88 3.16 1.74 -3.85
CA HIS A 88 2.67 3.09 -3.55
C HIS A 88 2.51 4.02 -4.78
N PHE A 89 2.96 3.59 -5.96
CA PHE A 89 2.77 4.30 -7.22
C PHE A 89 2.17 3.35 -8.26
N THR A 90 1.05 2.75 -7.88
CA THR A 90 0.30 1.74 -8.64
C THR A 90 -1.04 2.34 -9.08
N PHE A 91 -1.44 2.06 -10.31
CA PHE A 91 -2.61 2.65 -10.95
C PHE A 91 -3.59 1.56 -11.38
N PHE A 92 -4.89 1.83 -11.21
CA PHE A 92 -5.92 0.93 -11.67
C PHE A 92 -6.02 0.95 -13.20
N THR A 93 -5.86 -0.22 -13.81
CA THR A 93 -6.08 -0.47 -15.24
C THR A 93 -7.51 -0.95 -15.50
N GLU A 94 -8.11 -1.64 -14.53
CA GLU A 94 -9.51 -2.06 -14.54
C GLU A 94 -10.13 -1.81 -13.16
N PHE A 95 -11.36 -1.34 -13.14
CA PHE A 95 -12.14 -1.15 -11.91
C PHE A 95 -13.62 -1.34 -12.25
N ARG A 96 -14.13 -2.57 -12.12
CA ARG A 96 -15.45 -2.96 -12.62
C ARG A 96 -16.36 -3.45 -11.52
N ASN A 97 -17.65 -3.18 -11.66
CA ASN A 97 -18.67 -3.82 -10.85
C ASN A 97 -18.87 -5.27 -11.32
N ARG A 98 -18.66 -6.26 -10.44
CA ARG A 98 -18.76 -7.70 -10.75
C ARG A 98 -20.17 -8.12 -11.19
N ARG A 99 -21.21 -7.45 -10.67
CA ARG A 99 -22.60 -7.83 -10.93
C ARG A 99 -23.13 -7.23 -12.22
N THR A 100 -22.74 -6.00 -12.53
CA THR A 100 -23.29 -5.26 -13.69
C THR A 100 -22.34 -5.21 -14.87
N GLY A 101 -21.05 -5.51 -14.66
CA GLY A 101 -19.99 -5.32 -15.66
C GLY A 101 -19.60 -3.86 -15.89
N GLU A 102 -20.23 -2.89 -15.20
CA GLU A 102 -19.98 -1.45 -15.35
C GLU A 102 -18.51 -1.13 -15.09
N ASP A 103 -17.88 -0.37 -15.98
CA ASP A 103 -16.58 0.26 -15.73
C ASP A 103 -16.78 1.47 -14.82
N LEU A 104 -16.16 1.39 -13.63
CA LEU A 104 -16.28 2.42 -12.59
C LEU A 104 -15.17 3.48 -12.65
N LEU A 105 -14.15 3.33 -13.52
CA LEU A 105 -13.09 4.33 -13.67
C LEU A 105 -13.63 5.71 -14.09
N PRO A 106 -14.59 5.83 -15.01
CA PRO A 106 -15.20 7.13 -15.34
C PRO A 106 -15.80 7.81 -14.12
N ARG A 107 -16.56 7.07 -13.29
CA ARG A 107 -17.15 7.63 -12.05
C ARG A 107 -16.11 8.13 -11.05
N LEU A 108 -14.97 7.46 -10.97
CA LEU A 108 -13.85 7.90 -10.13
C LEU A 108 -13.19 9.16 -10.69
N ARG A 109 -13.01 9.25 -12.01
CA ARG A 109 -12.49 10.47 -12.67
C ARG A 109 -13.40 11.65 -12.42
N ASP A 110 -14.71 11.49 -12.59
CA ASP A 110 -15.72 12.53 -12.31
C ASP A 110 -15.70 12.94 -10.83
N HIS A 111 -15.48 11.98 -9.92
CA HIS A 111 -15.39 12.27 -8.51
C HIS A 111 -14.20 13.18 -8.19
N PHE A 112 -13.01 12.90 -8.74
CA PHE A 112 -11.81 13.70 -8.51
C PHE A 112 -11.73 14.99 -9.35
N ALA A 113 -12.61 15.15 -10.33
CA ALA A 113 -12.78 16.41 -11.07
C ALA A 113 -13.45 17.50 -10.23
N LYS A 114 -14.06 17.18 -9.07
CA LYS A 114 -14.78 18.13 -8.23
C LYS A 114 -13.87 19.22 -7.65
N PRO A 115 -14.36 20.48 -7.52
CA PRO A 115 -13.58 21.60 -6.98
C PRO A 115 -13.04 21.39 -5.56
N PHE A 116 -13.63 20.47 -4.78
CA PHE A 116 -13.16 20.13 -3.44
C PHE A 116 -11.68 19.70 -3.42
N TYR A 117 -11.19 19.09 -4.48
CA TYR A 117 -9.80 18.63 -4.61
C TYR A 117 -8.87 19.65 -5.24
N ASP A 118 -9.32 20.89 -5.36
CA ASP A 118 -8.57 21.98 -5.91
C ASP A 118 -7.50 22.48 -4.91
N PHE A 119 -6.35 22.95 -5.42
CA PHE A 119 -5.30 23.62 -4.66
C PHE A 119 -5.57 25.11 -4.43
N SER A 120 -6.83 25.54 -4.40
CA SER A 120 -7.14 26.93 -4.17
C SER A 120 -6.58 27.42 -2.82
N PRO A 121 -6.19 28.69 -2.69
CA PRO A 121 -5.72 29.26 -1.41
C PRO A 121 -6.70 29.06 -0.26
N ARG A 122 -8.01 28.97 -0.57
CA ARG A 122 -9.06 28.72 0.41
C ARG A 122 -9.00 27.30 0.97
N THR A 123 -8.92 26.29 0.10
CA THR A 123 -8.84 24.87 0.52
C THR A 123 -7.55 24.58 1.25
N GLN A 124 -6.42 25.16 0.81
CA GLN A 124 -5.15 25.06 1.50
C GLN A 124 -5.19 25.70 2.90
N LYS A 125 -5.84 26.84 3.07
CA LYS A 125 -5.98 27.48 4.38
C LYS A 125 -6.78 26.61 5.35
N ILE A 126 -7.87 25.99 4.90
CA ILE A 126 -8.68 25.06 5.68
C ILE A 126 -7.84 23.82 6.04
N ALA A 127 -7.15 23.24 5.09
CA ALA A 127 -6.29 22.09 5.31
C ALA A 127 -5.22 22.36 6.38
N ARG A 128 -4.52 23.49 6.31
CA ARG A 128 -3.50 23.89 7.31
C ARG A 128 -4.07 24.08 8.72
N VAL A 129 -5.33 24.44 8.86
CA VAL A 129 -5.98 24.56 10.18
C VAL A 129 -6.32 23.16 10.73
N LEU A 130 -6.86 22.31 9.89
CA LEU A 130 -7.22 20.92 10.27
C LEU A 130 -5.97 20.10 10.62
N ASP A 131 -4.89 20.30 9.88
CA ASP A 131 -3.62 19.58 10.04
C ASP A 131 -2.94 19.80 11.43
N ARG A 132 -3.34 20.81 12.17
CA ARG A 132 -2.83 21.08 13.52
C ARG A 132 -3.28 20.07 14.59
N SER A 133 -4.22 19.19 14.26
CA SER A 133 -4.67 18.11 15.14
C SER A 133 -4.45 16.75 14.51
N LEU A 134 -4.15 15.73 15.31
CA LEU A 134 -3.99 14.35 14.81
C LEU A 134 -5.23 13.87 14.06
N LEU A 135 -6.42 14.16 14.58
CA LEU A 135 -7.69 13.77 13.93
C LEU A 135 -7.88 14.51 12.60
N GLY A 136 -7.60 15.82 12.57
CA GLY A 136 -7.71 16.62 11.36
C GLY A 136 -6.71 16.18 10.29
N ALA A 137 -5.48 15.88 10.68
CA ALA A 137 -4.45 15.38 9.79
C ALA A 137 -4.83 14.01 9.19
N LEU A 138 -5.35 13.08 10.01
CA LEU A 138 -5.86 11.79 9.53
C LEU A 138 -7.07 11.97 8.58
N LEU A 139 -7.97 12.90 8.88
CA LEU A 139 -9.10 13.21 7.99
C LEU A 139 -8.63 13.76 6.65
N LEU A 140 -7.62 14.63 6.64
CA LEU A 140 -7.04 15.15 5.40
C LEU A 140 -6.37 14.05 4.60
N GLU A 141 -5.51 13.25 5.23
CA GLU A 141 -4.75 12.16 4.58
C GLU A 141 -5.65 11.21 3.77
N PHE A 142 -6.84 10.91 4.28
CA PHE A 142 -7.73 9.94 3.62
C PHE A 142 -8.86 10.54 2.81
N ASN A 143 -9.15 11.83 2.94
CA ASN A 143 -10.31 12.44 2.29
C ASN A 143 -9.97 13.60 1.36
N TYR A 144 -8.96 14.40 1.68
CA TYR A 144 -8.52 15.50 0.84
C TYR A 144 -7.25 15.07 0.09
N LEU A 145 -7.42 14.69 -1.18
CA LEU A 145 -6.41 14.08 -2.03
C LEU A 145 -6.15 14.94 -3.29
N PRO A 146 -5.60 16.15 -3.14
CA PRO A 146 -5.37 17.04 -4.27
C PRO A 146 -4.29 16.55 -5.24
N VAL A 147 -3.25 15.84 -4.77
CA VAL A 147 -2.22 15.26 -5.65
C VAL A 147 -2.82 14.13 -6.48
N VAL A 148 -3.57 13.22 -5.84
CA VAL A 148 -4.34 12.18 -6.54
C VAL A 148 -5.27 12.80 -7.58
N ALA A 149 -6.03 13.81 -7.19
CA ALA A 149 -6.96 14.48 -8.10
C ALA A 149 -6.25 15.18 -9.26
N HIS A 150 -5.07 15.77 -9.03
CA HIS A 150 -4.24 16.32 -10.09
C HIS A 150 -3.81 15.23 -11.08
N VAL A 151 -3.29 14.11 -10.59
CA VAL A 151 -2.90 12.97 -11.44
C VAL A 151 -4.08 12.43 -12.24
N VAL A 152 -5.26 12.30 -11.61
CA VAL A 152 -6.46 11.84 -12.31
C VAL A 152 -6.89 12.82 -13.42
N ARG A 153 -6.82 14.12 -13.17
CA ARG A 153 -7.23 15.15 -14.16
C ARG A 153 -6.28 15.26 -15.32
N GLU A 154 -4.97 15.28 -15.05
CA GLU A 154 -3.97 15.52 -16.07
C GLU A 154 -3.66 14.26 -16.90
N TYR A 155 -3.64 13.10 -16.25
CA TYR A 155 -3.22 11.85 -16.89
C TYR A 155 -4.35 10.83 -17.08
N GLY A 156 -5.53 11.06 -16.51
CA GLY A 156 -6.64 10.10 -16.55
C GLY A 156 -6.39 8.82 -15.73
N LEU A 157 -5.30 8.74 -14.99
CA LEU A 157 -4.88 7.56 -14.23
C LEU A 157 -5.41 7.64 -12.79
N VAL A 158 -6.06 6.59 -12.31
CA VAL A 158 -6.59 6.50 -10.94
C VAL A 158 -5.60 5.71 -10.09
N PRO A 159 -4.87 6.36 -9.15
CA PRO A 159 -3.93 5.64 -8.28
C PRO A 159 -4.65 4.88 -7.18
N CYS A 160 -4.04 3.79 -6.72
CA CYS A 160 -4.55 3.03 -5.58
C CYS A 160 -4.20 3.68 -4.23
N SER A 161 -3.22 4.56 -4.22
CA SER A 161 -2.63 5.15 -3.01
C SER A 161 -3.19 6.53 -2.66
N VAL A 162 -2.63 7.17 -1.65
CA VAL A 162 -2.98 8.51 -1.14
C VAL A 162 -1.88 9.50 -1.46
N ASP A 163 -2.15 10.79 -1.25
CA ASP A 163 -1.25 11.89 -1.58
C ASP A 163 0.15 11.76 -0.97
N SER A 164 0.25 11.37 0.31
CA SER A 164 1.53 11.20 1.00
C SER A 164 2.42 10.13 0.36
N HIS A 165 1.81 9.12 -0.22
CA HIS A 165 2.54 8.02 -0.87
C HIS A 165 2.91 8.35 -2.32
N ILE A 166 1.93 8.72 -3.16
CA ILE A 166 2.23 9.02 -4.57
C ILE A 166 3.11 10.26 -4.72
N GLY A 167 2.99 11.21 -3.79
CA GLY A 167 3.77 12.43 -3.78
C GLY A 167 5.28 12.20 -3.62
N GLU A 168 5.69 11.07 -3.05
CA GLU A 168 7.12 10.70 -2.97
C GLU A 168 7.76 10.49 -4.35
N TYR A 169 6.97 10.19 -5.37
CA TYR A 169 7.41 9.92 -6.74
C TYR A 169 7.25 11.10 -7.69
N LEU A 170 6.55 12.15 -7.26
CA LEU A 170 6.16 13.28 -8.11
C LEU A 170 6.87 14.56 -7.64
N PRO A 171 7.86 15.07 -8.40
CA PRO A 171 8.65 16.25 -7.99
C PRO A 171 7.78 17.47 -7.65
N PHE A 172 6.72 17.71 -8.41
CA PHE A 172 5.80 18.83 -8.19
C PHE A 172 4.94 18.68 -6.92
N ALA A 173 4.80 17.47 -6.38
CA ALA A 173 3.96 17.23 -5.20
C ALA A 173 4.59 17.85 -3.93
N LEU A 174 5.89 18.03 -3.90
CA LEU A 174 6.57 18.71 -2.78
C LEU A 174 6.12 20.16 -2.65
N ASP A 175 5.93 20.86 -3.76
CA ASP A 175 5.49 22.25 -3.77
C ASP A 175 3.98 22.37 -3.45
N THR A 176 3.20 21.42 -3.93
CA THR A 176 1.73 21.38 -3.73
C THR A 176 1.33 20.81 -2.39
N ALA A 177 2.15 19.94 -1.80
CA ALA A 177 1.92 19.26 -0.54
C ALA A 177 2.64 19.92 0.66
N ALA A 178 3.01 21.19 0.57
CA ALA A 178 3.65 21.95 1.65
C ALA A 178 2.83 22.05 2.96
N TRP A 179 1.60 21.55 2.94
CA TRP A 179 0.69 21.46 4.09
C TRP A 179 0.67 20.05 4.71
N MET A 180 1.28 19.05 4.08
CA MET A 180 1.33 17.70 4.67
C MET A 180 2.13 17.72 5.98
N PRO A 181 1.62 17.07 7.04
CA PRO A 181 2.38 16.95 8.27
C PRO A 181 3.68 16.21 8.00
N THR A 182 4.75 16.67 8.62
CA THR A 182 6.00 15.92 8.54
C THR A 182 5.81 14.55 9.21
N PRO A 183 6.44 13.47 8.72
CA PRO A 183 6.37 12.17 9.39
C PRO A 183 6.73 12.20 10.87
N LEU A 184 7.54 13.19 11.30
CA LEU A 184 7.90 13.41 12.69
C LEU A 184 6.72 13.89 13.52
N ASP A 185 5.81 14.67 12.96
CA ASP A 185 4.64 15.20 13.67
C ASP A 185 3.62 14.10 13.97
N PHE A 186 3.57 13.05 13.14
CA PHE A 186 2.72 11.89 13.38
C PHE A 186 3.36 10.83 14.26
N HIS A 187 4.67 10.64 14.14
CA HIS A 187 5.35 9.53 14.82
C HIS A 187 5.16 9.59 16.34
N GLN A 188 5.40 10.73 16.96
CA GLN A 188 5.30 10.89 18.41
C GLN A 188 3.89 10.62 18.98
N PRO A 189 2.79 11.19 18.43
CA PRO A 189 1.44 10.86 18.86
C PRO A 189 1.09 9.38 18.68
N ILE A 190 1.46 8.77 17.55
CA ILE A 190 1.19 7.36 17.28
C ILE A 190 1.95 6.46 18.25
N MET A 191 3.22 6.75 18.53
CA MET A 191 4.01 5.99 19.50
C MET A 191 3.40 6.06 20.90
N ARG A 192 2.96 7.23 21.36
CA ARG A 192 2.28 7.37 22.67
C ARG A 192 0.99 6.56 22.75
N VAL A 193 0.22 6.51 21.66
CA VAL A 193 -0.99 5.67 21.59
C VAL A 193 -0.62 4.19 21.64
N ALA A 194 0.39 3.78 20.90
CA ALA A 194 0.87 2.40 20.87
C ALA A 194 1.41 1.95 22.23
N GLU A 195 2.18 2.81 22.92
CA GLU A 195 2.70 2.55 24.27
C GLU A 195 1.57 2.42 25.31
N ARG A 196 0.57 3.32 25.26
CA ARG A 196 -0.60 3.24 26.13
C ARG A 196 -1.41 1.97 25.87
N PHE A 197 -1.60 1.60 24.60
CA PHE A 197 -2.28 0.38 24.24
C PHE A 197 -1.51 -0.86 24.70
N ALA A 198 -0.19 -0.89 24.50
CA ALA A 198 0.67 -1.99 24.97
C ALA A 198 0.63 -2.12 26.49
N SER A 199 0.72 -1.02 27.23
CA SER A 199 0.60 -1.00 28.68
C SER A 199 -0.77 -1.50 29.15
N TRP A 200 -1.84 -1.04 28.52
CA TRP A 200 -3.19 -1.51 28.80
C TRP A 200 -3.33 -3.02 28.50
N ALA A 201 -2.86 -3.47 27.35
CA ALA A 201 -2.91 -4.88 26.97
C ALA A 201 -2.12 -5.78 27.92
N ALA A 202 -0.98 -5.32 28.42
CA ALA A 202 -0.16 -6.06 29.39
C ALA A 202 -0.83 -6.18 30.79
N THR A 203 -1.69 -5.21 31.14
CA THR A 203 -2.33 -5.16 32.45
C THR A 203 -3.76 -5.67 32.47
N THR A 204 -4.43 -5.72 31.32
CA THR A 204 -5.83 -6.16 31.21
C THR A 204 -5.93 -7.68 31.21
N LYS A 205 -6.87 -8.21 31.99
CA LYS A 205 -7.24 -9.63 31.98
C LYS A 205 -8.49 -9.91 31.15
N VAL A 206 -9.02 -8.86 30.52
CA VAL A 206 -10.22 -9.00 29.68
C VAL A 206 -9.83 -9.63 28.34
N PRO A 207 -10.34 -10.81 27.98
CA PRO A 207 -10.06 -11.40 26.69
C PRO A 207 -10.65 -10.50 25.59
N ILE A 208 -9.81 -10.08 24.66
CA ILE A 208 -10.28 -9.38 23.46
C ILE A 208 -10.91 -10.44 22.55
N PRO A 209 -12.20 -10.36 22.23
CA PRO A 209 -12.81 -11.30 21.29
C PRO A 209 -12.08 -11.18 19.94
N LEU A 210 -11.63 -12.30 19.37
CA LEU A 210 -10.95 -12.31 18.06
C LEU A 210 -11.77 -11.59 16.97
N GLN A 211 -13.10 -11.67 17.07
CA GLN A 211 -14.01 -10.96 16.18
C GLN A 211 -13.89 -9.43 16.25
N ALA A 212 -13.45 -8.88 17.39
CA ALA A 212 -13.25 -7.44 17.58
C ALA A 212 -11.97 -6.93 16.88
N LEU A 213 -11.02 -7.81 16.55
CA LEU A 213 -9.78 -7.44 15.87
C LEU A 213 -9.99 -7.18 14.37
N GLY A 214 -11.16 -7.58 13.83
CA GLY A 214 -11.43 -7.48 12.39
C GLY A 214 -10.56 -8.41 11.54
N HIS A 215 -10.75 -8.35 10.23
CA HIS A 215 -9.90 -9.08 9.29
C HIS A 215 -8.79 -8.17 8.76
N SER A 216 -7.55 -8.66 8.75
CA SER A 216 -6.46 -7.99 8.07
C SER A 216 -6.79 -7.84 6.57
N PRO A 217 -6.51 -6.70 5.94
CA PRO A 217 -6.64 -6.55 4.50
C PRO A 217 -5.52 -7.26 3.72
N GLU A 218 -4.51 -7.79 4.42
CA GLU A 218 -3.38 -8.49 3.82
C GLU A 218 -3.81 -9.83 3.22
N GLU A 219 -3.36 -10.11 2.00
CA GLU A 219 -3.65 -11.37 1.29
C GLU A 219 -2.65 -12.50 1.64
N VAL A 220 -2.00 -12.43 2.80
CA VAL A 220 -1.01 -13.44 3.24
C VAL A 220 -1.64 -14.81 3.41
N ILE A 221 -2.77 -14.89 4.12
CA ILE A 221 -3.44 -16.17 4.36
C ILE A 221 -3.95 -16.81 3.06
N PRO A 222 -4.57 -16.09 2.11
CA PRO A 222 -4.88 -16.60 0.79
C PRO A 222 -3.67 -17.20 0.05
N ILE A 223 -2.50 -16.54 0.10
CA ILE A 223 -1.26 -17.07 -0.51
C ILE A 223 -0.84 -18.38 0.17
N VAL A 224 -0.78 -18.40 1.49
CA VAL A 224 -0.39 -19.60 2.26
C VAL A 224 -1.34 -20.76 1.97
N ALA A 225 -2.66 -20.51 1.97
CA ALA A 225 -3.66 -21.52 1.70
C ALA A 225 -3.57 -22.05 0.26
N ALA A 226 -3.38 -21.18 -0.73
CA ALA A 226 -3.22 -21.57 -2.14
C ALA A 226 -1.99 -22.47 -2.33
N MET A 227 -0.85 -22.10 -1.72
CA MET A 227 0.38 -22.89 -1.78
C MET A 227 0.26 -24.23 -1.06
N TRP A 228 -0.39 -24.24 0.13
CA TRP A 228 -0.53 -25.45 0.94
C TRP A 228 -1.47 -26.48 0.34
N HIS A 229 -2.59 -26.03 -0.21
CA HIS A 229 -3.62 -26.90 -0.77
C HIS A 229 -3.46 -27.14 -2.28
N ASP A 230 -2.45 -26.55 -2.90
CA ASP A 230 -2.26 -26.56 -4.37
C ASP A 230 -3.53 -26.15 -5.12
N GLN A 231 -4.20 -25.11 -4.65
CA GLN A 231 -5.41 -24.57 -5.24
C GLN A 231 -5.15 -23.16 -5.74
N ALA A 232 -5.30 -22.97 -7.05
CA ALA A 232 -5.06 -21.68 -7.67
C ALA A 232 -5.93 -20.58 -7.04
N ALA A 233 -5.30 -19.54 -6.54
CA ALA A 233 -5.93 -18.33 -6.01
C ALA A 233 -5.40 -17.11 -6.74
N ARG A 234 -6.30 -16.16 -7.04
CA ARG A 234 -5.92 -14.87 -7.60
C ARG A 234 -5.63 -13.89 -6.47
N ILE A 235 -4.45 -13.31 -6.49
CA ILE A 235 -3.98 -12.29 -5.56
C ILE A 235 -4.01 -10.94 -6.26
N MET A 236 -4.58 -9.92 -5.61
CA MET A 236 -4.79 -8.62 -6.23
C MET A 236 -3.50 -7.88 -6.53
N ALA A 237 -2.51 -7.96 -5.64
CA ALA A 237 -1.21 -7.33 -5.82
C ALA A 237 -0.11 -8.08 -5.09
N VAL A 238 0.97 -8.36 -5.79
CA VAL A 238 2.23 -8.87 -5.26
C VAL A 238 3.37 -8.00 -5.74
N ASN A 239 4.43 -7.92 -4.96
CA ASN A 239 5.63 -7.20 -5.31
C ASN A 239 6.76 -8.17 -5.65
N VAL A 240 7.13 -8.20 -6.92
CA VAL A 240 8.05 -9.17 -7.52
C VAL A 240 9.06 -8.48 -8.45
N PRO A 241 10.22 -9.09 -8.74
CA PRO A 241 11.11 -8.58 -9.77
C PRO A 241 10.41 -8.48 -11.12
N ASN A 242 10.55 -7.34 -11.78
CA ASN A 242 10.06 -7.15 -13.14
C ASN A 242 10.73 -8.15 -14.10
N ARG A 243 9.92 -8.87 -14.85
CA ARG A 243 10.33 -9.79 -15.90
C ARG A 243 9.54 -9.51 -17.18
N GLY A 244 9.46 -8.21 -17.51
CA GLY A 244 8.67 -7.75 -18.65
C GLY A 244 7.20 -7.48 -18.32
N TYR A 245 6.78 -7.53 -17.05
CA TYR A 245 5.41 -7.19 -16.64
C TYR A 245 5.09 -5.71 -16.90
N LEU A 246 6.08 -4.84 -16.71
CA LEU A 246 6.03 -3.41 -17.04
C LEU A 246 7.18 -3.10 -18.00
N PRO A 247 6.90 -2.89 -19.30
CA PRO A 247 7.94 -2.75 -20.33
C PRO A 247 8.88 -1.55 -20.09
N ASP A 248 8.35 -0.45 -19.53
CA ASP A 248 9.09 0.79 -19.30
C ASP A 248 9.84 0.82 -17.96
N VAL A 249 9.76 -0.26 -17.19
CA VAL A 249 10.47 -0.43 -15.91
C VAL A 249 11.63 -1.38 -16.09
N ALA A 250 12.80 -1.03 -15.54
CA ALA A 250 14.01 -1.82 -15.67
C ALA A 250 13.79 -3.28 -15.21
N ASP A 251 14.38 -4.23 -15.93
CA ASP A 251 14.36 -5.64 -15.58
C ASP A 251 14.94 -5.87 -14.18
N GLY A 252 14.28 -6.72 -13.40
CA GLY A 252 14.65 -7.00 -12.02
C GLY A 252 14.31 -5.91 -10.99
N ALA A 253 13.79 -4.74 -11.39
CA ALA A 253 13.20 -3.79 -10.44
C ALA A 253 11.94 -4.39 -9.81
N ILE A 254 11.62 -4.03 -8.56
CA ILE A 254 10.41 -4.54 -7.92
C ILE A 254 9.20 -3.77 -8.43
N VAL A 255 8.26 -4.51 -9.01
CA VAL A 255 6.98 -4.00 -9.51
C VAL A 255 5.81 -4.61 -8.74
N GLU A 256 4.70 -3.88 -8.69
CA GLU A 256 3.46 -4.32 -8.07
C GLU A 256 2.44 -4.68 -9.14
N VAL A 257 2.05 -5.96 -9.18
CA VAL A 257 1.19 -6.54 -10.21
C VAL A 257 0.27 -7.60 -9.60
N GLY A 258 -0.86 -7.88 -10.27
CA GLY A 258 -1.70 -9.03 -9.92
C GLY A 258 -1.00 -10.35 -10.23
N ALA A 259 -1.33 -11.40 -9.46
CA ALA A 259 -0.73 -12.72 -9.64
C ALA A 259 -1.75 -13.84 -9.44
N THR A 260 -1.41 -15.02 -9.95
CA THR A 260 -2.02 -16.30 -9.55
C THR A 260 -1.03 -17.05 -8.66
N VAL A 261 -1.52 -17.69 -7.61
CA VAL A 261 -0.70 -18.46 -6.67
C VAL A 261 -1.27 -19.86 -6.54
N ASP A 262 -0.42 -20.87 -6.56
CA ASP A 262 -0.75 -22.28 -6.34
C ASP A 262 0.40 -23.02 -5.62
N GLY A 263 0.36 -24.34 -5.53
CA GLY A 263 1.40 -25.15 -4.88
C GLY A 263 2.80 -25.00 -5.50
N LYS A 264 2.90 -24.51 -6.74
CA LYS A 264 4.20 -24.26 -7.41
C LYS A 264 4.76 -22.87 -7.10
N GLY A 265 3.93 -21.97 -6.56
CA GLY A 265 4.34 -20.63 -6.18
C GLY A 265 3.49 -19.53 -6.80
N ILE A 266 4.14 -18.40 -7.12
CA ILE A 266 3.51 -17.20 -7.68
C ILE A 266 3.79 -17.11 -9.18
N HIS A 267 2.74 -16.89 -9.95
CA HIS A 267 2.75 -16.84 -11.42
C HIS A 267 2.17 -15.53 -11.95
#